data_6da17944be005f383755c5180f78ea4c
#
_entry.id   6da17944be005f383755c5180f78ea4c
#
_cell.length_a   1.000
_cell.length_b   1.000
_cell.length_c   1.000
_cell.angle_alpha   90.00
_cell.angle_beta   90.00
_cell.angle_gamma   90.00
#
_symmetry.space_group_name_H-M   'P 1'
#
loop_
_entity.id
_entity.type
_entity.pdbx_description
1 polymer ?
#
loop_
_entity_poly.entity_id
_entity_poly.type
_entity_poly.pdbx_seq_one_letter_code
_entity_poly.pdbx_strand_id
1 'polypeptide(L)'
;DPNYGIKQLALKCSTKRMYPDILNYDKLVEILGDFKAPMGCRSFLPSWKDAEGHFENNGRCNLGVVTLNLPRMALESAGNMTKFWEIFYERIDVLHDALLYRINRLKDAVPNNAPILYKSGAFNYKLKETDDVAELFKNKRATISMGYIGLYETATVFYGPDWETSQEAKAFTLEILKEMKRYQTKWTELYDIWFSIYSTPSESLTDRFCRLDQERFGDIKDITDKGYYQNSFHYDVRKDVTPFEKLDFEKDYPYYASGGFIHYCEYPKLQHNLKALEAVWDYSYDKVGYLGTNIPIDHCYECDYDGDFEATEKGFKCPNCGNDNPKTVDVVKRTCGYLGNPVQRPVIKGRHKEICARVKHMKAPKE
;
A
#
# COMPACT_ATOMS: atom_id res chain seq x y z
N ASP A 1 -3.48 4.53 -31.93
CA ASP A 1 -2.45 5.19 -31.12
C ASP A 1 -1.07 4.77 -31.65
N PRO A 2 -0.16 5.72 -32.00
CA PRO A 2 1.18 5.41 -32.50
C PRO A 2 2.04 4.63 -31.48
N ASN A 3 1.71 4.72 -30.19
CA ASN A 3 2.43 4.07 -29.09
C ASN A 3 1.83 2.71 -28.69
N TYR A 4 0.84 2.20 -29.40
CA TYR A 4 0.19 0.92 -29.07
C TYR A 4 1.18 -0.25 -28.97
N GLY A 5 2.22 -0.24 -29.83
CA GLY A 5 3.29 -1.24 -29.77
C GLY A 5 4.05 -1.27 -28.43
N ILE A 6 4.22 -0.10 -27.78
CA ILE A 6 4.84 0.02 -26.44
C ILE A 6 3.94 -0.63 -25.40
N LYS A 7 2.64 -0.39 -25.46
CA LYS A 7 1.65 -1.03 -24.56
C LYS A 7 1.68 -2.55 -24.71
N GLN A 8 1.73 -3.07 -25.94
CA GLN A 8 1.83 -4.52 -26.18
C GLN A 8 3.12 -5.13 -25.63
N LEU A 9 4.24 -4.42 -25.73
CA LEU A 9 5.50 -4.83 -25.12
C LEU A 9 5.42 -4.82 -23.60
N ALA A 10 4.82 -3.80 -23.00
CA ALA A 10 4.60 -3.70 -21.56
C ALA A 10 3.72 -4.85 -21.04
N LEU A 11 2.63 -5.19 -21.72
CA LEU A 11 1.78 -6.35 -21.41
C LEU A 11 2.58 -7.65 -21.42
N LYS A 12 3.38 -7.90 -22.46
CA LYS A 12 4.26 -9.08 -22.55
C LYS A 12 5.28 -9.12 -21.41
N CYS A 13 5.87 -7.97 -21.07
CA CYS A 13 6.82 -7.86 -19.97
C CYS A 13 6.14 -8.16 -18.62
N SER A 14 4.99 -7.56 -18.39
CA SER A 14 4.22 -7.72 -17.15
C SER A 14 3.82 -9.18 -16.90
N THR A 15 3.41 -9.92 -17.96
CA THR A 15 3.08 -11.35 -17.83
C THR A 15 4.27 -12.26 -17.52
N LYS A 16 5.49 -11.77 -17.68
CA LYS A 16 6.72 -12.53 -17.43
C LYS A 16 7.50 -12.09 -16.19
N ARG A 17 7.26 -10.87 -15.70
CA ARG A 17 8.08 -10.26 -14.64
C ARG A 17 7.29 -9.53 -13.58
N MET A 18 5.95 -9.46 -13.68
CA MET A 18 5.07 -8.59 -12.88
C MET A 18 5.39 -7.09 -13.00
N TYR A 19 6.20 -6.69 -13.97
CA TYR A 19 6.55 -5.31 -14.31
C TYR A 19 6.40 -5.07 -15.82
N PRO A 20 6.08 -3.82 -16.21
CA PRO A 20 5.89 -2.62 -15.39
C PRO A 20 4.55 -2.62 -14.65
N ASP A 21 4.49 -1.86 -13.54
CA ASP A 21 3.23 -1.39 -12.96
C ASP A 21 2.68 -0.23 -13.80
N ILE A 22 1.37 0.02 -13.71
CA ILE A 22 0.68 1.01 -14.54
C ILE A 22 0.36 2.26 -13.74
N LEU A 23 0.73 3.40 -14.30
CA LEU A 23 0.34 4.73 -13.81
C LEU A 23 -0.62 5.34 -14.83
N ASN A 24 -1.88 5.55 -14.42
CA ASN A 24 -2.91 6.14 -15.26
C ASN A 24 -2.87 7.66 -15.13
N TYR A 25 -2.36 8.33 -16.17
CA TYR A 25 -2.01 9.74 -16.15
C TYR A 25 -3.16 10.65 -15.68
N ASP A 26 -4.30 10.61 -16.38
CA ASP A 26 -5.42 11.51 -16.09
C ASP A 26 -5.96 11.30 -14.68
N LYS A 27 -6.05 10.03 -14.24
CA LYS A 27 -6.52 9.69 -12.89
C LYS A 27 -5.53 10.11 -11.81
N LEU A 28 -4.23 10.01 -12.05
CA LEU A 28 -3.22 10.52 -11.12
C LEU A 28 -3.27 12.04 -11.00
N VAL A 29 -3.42 12.75 -12.13
CA VAL A 29 -3.56 14.22 -12.12
C VAL A 29 -4.83 14.65 -11.38
N GLU A 30 -5.94 13.93 -11.58
CA GLU A 30 -7.19 14.18 -10.84
C GLU A 30 -7.03 14.02 -9.32
N ILE A 31 -6.36 12.95 -8.87
CA ILE A 31 -6.18 12.66 -7.44
C ILE A 31 -5.09 13.53 -6.79
N LEU A 32 -3.98 13.77 -7.49
CA LEU A 32 -2.77 14.38 -6.94
C LEU A 32 -2.58 15.86 -7.33
N GLY A 33 -3.33 16.35 -8.32
CA GLY A 33 -3.19 17.69 -8.89
C GLY A 33 -2.04 17.84 -9.89
N ASP A 34 -1.21 16.80 -10.06
CA ASP A 34 -0.09 16.74 -10.99
C ASP A 34 0.32 15.28 -11.23
N PHE A 35 0.95 14.98 -12.37
CA PHE A 35 1.48 13.64 -12.63
C PHE A 35 2.79 13.42 -11.86
N LYS A 36 2.84 12.31 -11.12
CA LYS A 36 4.00 11.91 -10.32
C LYS A 36 4.22 10.41 -10.35
N ALA A 37 5.48 10.00 -10.38
CA ALA A 37 5.85 8.63 -10.06
C ALA A 37 5.85 8.41 -8.54
N PRO A 38 5.46 7.22 -8.06
CA PRO A 38 5.52 6.91 -6.64
C PRO A 38 6.96 6.81 -6.15
N MET A 39 7.21 7.26 -4.92
CA MET A 39 8.44 6.96 -4.21
C MET A 39 8.33 5.60 -3.51
N GLY A 40 9.35 4.77 -3.63
CA GLY A 40 9.32 3.41 -3.07
C GLY A 40 8.11 2.63 -3.56
N CYS A 41 7.35 2.02 -2.64
CA CYS A 41 6.27 1.11 -2.99
C CYS A 41 5.01 1.81 -3.49
N ARG A 42 4.61 2.93 -2.90
CA ARG A 42 3.33 3.60 -3.20
C ARG A 42 3.20 5.04 -2.71
N SER A 43 4.27 5.68 -2.22
CA SER A 43 4.19 7.01 -1.63
C SER A 43 4.15 8.09 -2.71
N PHE A 44 3.20 9.02 -2.59
CA PHE A 44 3.13 10.22 -3.42
C PHE A 44 3.30 11.47 -2.55
N LEU A 45 4.20 12.36 -2.96
CA LEU A 45 4.28 13.68 -2.34
C LEU A 45 3.20 14.58 -2.92
N PRO A 46 2.57 15.46 -2.11
CA PRO A 46 1.66 16.47 -2.63
C PRO A 46 2.39 17.42 -3.59
N SER A 47 1.66 18.08 -4.46
CA SER A 47 2.22 19.11 -5.34
C SER A 47 2.78 20.27 -4.51
N TRP A 48 3.99 20.68 -4.83
CA TRP A 48 4.68 21.77 -4.15
C TRP A 48 5.32 22.70 -5.17
N LYS A 49 5.31 24.01 -4.86
CA LYS A 49 5.94 25.03 -5.67
C LYS A 49 7.02 25.75 -4.87
N ASP A 50 8.10 26.07 -5.56
CA ASP A 50 9.14 26.92 -5.01
C ASP A 50 8.67 28.39 -4.84
N ALA A 51 9.56 29.28 -4.41
CA ALA A 51 9.26 30.69 -4.23
C ALA A 51 8.94 31.41 -5.55
N GLU A 52 9.42 30.90 -6.67
CA GLU A 52 9.20 31.40 -8.02
C GLU A 52 7.92 30.83 -8.65
N GLY A 53 7.23 29.92 -7.98
CA GLY A 53 5.98 29.30 -8.42
C GLY A 53 6.13 28.10 -9.34
N HIS A 54 7.34 27.57 -9.54
CA HIS A 54 7.58 26.36 -10.32
C HIS A 54 7.28 25.11 -9.52
N PHE A 55 6.67 24.12 -10.18
CA PHE A 55 6.49 22.80 -9.57
C PHE A 55 7.83 22.10 -9.39
N GLU A 56 8.09 21.62 -8.17
CA GLU A 56 9.28 20.85 -7.87
C GLU A 56 8.92 19.48 -7.27
N ASN A 57 9.30 18.42 -7.96
CA ASN A 57 9.08 17.06 -7.54
C ASN A 57 10.37 16.37 -7.02
N ASN A 58 11.53 16.92 -7.33
CA ASN A 58 12.85 16.40 -6.93
C ASN A 58 13.35 17.02 -5.62
N GLY A 59 14.27 16.33 -4.96
CA GLY A 59 14.91 16.85 -3.75
C GLY A 59 13.97 17.05 -2.57
N ARG A 60 12.82 16.38 -2.54
CA ARG A 60 11.81 16.41 -1.48
C ARG A 60 11.76 15.07 -0.76
N CYS A 61 11.16 15.01 0.41
CA CYS A 61 11.06 13.77 1.17
C CYS A 61 9.78 13.68 2.00
N ASN A 62 9.48 12.44 2.41
CA ASN A 62 8.55 12.14 3.48
C ASN A 62 9.35 11.82 4.75
N LEU A 63 9.10 12.55 5.84
CA LEU A 63 9.79 12.39 7.12
C LEU A 63 9.42 11.12 7.87
N GLY A 64 8.44 10.40 7.35
CA GLY A 64 8.02 9.11 7.85
C GLY A 64 6.51 8.98 8.06
N VAL A 65 6.12 7.82 8.55
CA VAL A 65 4.71 7.44 8.74
C VAL A 65 4.50 7.01 10.19
N VAL A 66 3.39 7.42 10.79
CA VAL A 66 2.84 6.79 12.00
C VAL A 66 1.48 6.21 11.63
N THR A 67 1.29 4.92 11.90
CA THR A 67 0.14 4.15 11.38
C THR A 67 -0.84 3.81 12.47
N LEU A 68 -2.12 4.14 12.24
CA LEU A 68 -3.25 3.76 13.10
C LEU A 68 -3.58 2.27 12.93
N ASN A 69 -3.78 1.59 14.04
CA ASN A 69 -4.39 0.26 14.10
C ASN A 69 -5.91 0.42 14.20
N LEU A 70 -6.59 0.59 13.06
CA LEU A 70 -8.04 0.79 13.03
C LEU A 70 -8.81 -0.42 13.58
N PRO A 71 -8.44 -1.69 13.27
CA PRO A 71 -9.08 -2.86 13.87
C PRO A 71 -9.08 -2.84 15.40
N ARG A 72 -7.97 -2.43 16.02
CA ARG A 72 -7.89 -2.32 17.49
C ARG A 72 -8.95 -1.37 18.06
N MET A 73 -9.17 -0.22 17.42
CA MET A 73 -10.16 0.75 17.85
C MET A 73 -11.58 0.18 17.77
N ALA A 74 -11.87 -0.56 16.69
CA ALA A 74 -13.14 -1.25 16.53
C ALA A 74 -13.34 -2.34 17.58
N LEU A 75 -12.32 -3.15 17.88
CA LEU A 75 -12.38 -4.18 18.92
C LEU A 75 -12.55 -3.57 20.32
N GLU A 76 -11.83 -2.49 20.64
CA GLU A 76 -11.96 -1.76 21.91
C GLU A 76 -13.35 -1.13 22.08
N SER A 77 -14.03 -0.77 20.99
CA SER A 77 -15.38 -0.25 21.02
C SER A 77 -16.45 -1.31 21.31
N ALA A 78 -16.10 -2.60 21.22
CA ALA A 78 -17.00 -3.74 21.39
C ALA A 78 -18.29 -3.63 20.53
N GLY A 79 -18.16 -3.17 19.28
CA GLY A 79 -19.28 -3.00 18.35
C GLY A 79 -20.14 -1.73 18.60
N ASN A 80 -19.74 -0.87 19.51
CA ASN A 80 -20.43 0.40 19.74
C ASN A 80 -19.84 1.50 18.87
N MET A 81 -20.61 2.00 17.89
CA MET A 81 -20.16 2.99 16.92
C MET A 81 -19.78 4.33 17.58
N THR A 82 -20.54 4.81 18.55
CA THR A 82 -20.23 6.07 19.27
C THR A 82 -18.88 5.94 19.99
N LYS A 83 -18.68 4.84 20.70
CA LYS A 83 -17.43 4.57 21.40
C LYS A 83 -16.24 4.39 20.44
N PHE A 84 -16.47 3.84 19.25
CA PHE A 84 -15.44 3.78 18.21
C PHE A 84 -14.93 5.18 17.84
N TRP A 85 -15.83 6.13 17.62
CA TRP A 85 -15.44 7.50 17.27
C TRP A 85 -14.75 8.23 18.42
N GLU A 86 -15.17 8.00 19.66
CA GLU A 86 -14.47 8.52 20.87
C GLU A 86 -13.02 8.02 20.90
N ILE A 87 -12.80 6.71 20.76
CA ILE A 87 -11.47 6.10 20.72
C ILE A 87 -10.68 6.59 19.50
N PHE A 88 -11.32 6.74 18.34
CA PHE A 88 -10.68 7.25 17.15
C PHE A 88 -10.10 8.65 17.38
N TYR A 89 -10.86 9.57 17.95
CA TYR A 89 -10.38 10.92 18.24
C TYR A 89 -9.24 10.93 19.25
N GLU A 90 -9.30 10.14 20.30
CA GLU A 90 -8.17 9.98 21.24
C GLU A 90 -6.91 9.49 20.52
N ARG A 91 -7.03 8.52 19.62
CA ARG A 91 -5.88 7.99 18.86
C ARG A 91 -5.37 8.96 17.81
N ILE A 92 -6.20 9.82 17.26
CA ILE A 92 -5.78 10.91 16.37
C ILE A 92 -4.91 11.92 17.13
N ASP A 93 -5.24 12.25 18.37
CA ASP A 93 -4.41 13.13 19.21
C ASP A 93 -3.05 12.49 19.51
N VAL A 94 -3.01 11.22 19.87
CA VAL A 94 -1.75 10.46 20.05
C VAL A 94 -0.94 10.39 18.77
N LEU A 95 -1.60 10.18 17.62
CA LEU A 95 -0.96 10.21 16.30
C LEU A 95 -0.33 11.57 16.00
N HIS A 96 -1.03 12.66 16.31
CA HIS A 96 -0.54 14.03 16.15
C HIS A 96 0.75 14.26 16.95
N ASP A 97 0.75 13.90 18.23
CA ASP A 97 1.92 14.05 19.10
C ASP A 97 3.11 13.24 18.59
N ALA A 98 2.86 12.01 18.13
CA ALA A 98 3.90 11.15 17.56
C ALA A 98 4.50 11.73 16.27
N LEU A 99 3.67 12.34 15.41
CA LEU A 99 4.13 13.01 14.19
C LEU A 99 4.93 14.27 14.51
N LEU A 100 4.46 15.09 15.47
CA LEU A 100 5.20 16.28 15.92
C LEU A 100 6.54 15.90 16.57
N TYR A 101 6.59 14.82 17.33
CA TYR A 101 7.85 14.31 17.88
C TYR A 101 8.84 13.99 16.76
N ARG A 102 8.40 13.33 15.67
CA ARG A 102 9.27 13.04 14.52
C ARG A 102 9.76 14.32 13.83
N ILE A 103 8.89 15.31 13.64
CA ILE A 103 9.26 16.61 13.07
C ILE A 103 10.30 17.32 13.95
N ASN A 104 10.06 17.34 15.25
CA ASN A 104 10.97 18.00 16.20
C ASN A 104 12.37 17.37 16.25
N ARG A 105 12.51 16.08 15.93
CA ARG A 105 13.81 15.41 15.81
C ARG A 105 14.73 16.03 14.74
N LEU A 106 14.16 16.70 13.74
CA LEU A 106 14.95 17.41 12.72
C LEU A 106 15.73 18.61 13.28
N LYS A 107 15.27 19.21 14.39
CA LYS A 107 15.94 20.33 15.04
C LYS A 107 17.31 19.95 15.60
N ASP A 108 17.52 18.67 15.88
CA ASP A 108 18.77 18.13 16.40
C ASP A 108 19.65 17.52 15.30
N ALA A 109 19.16 17.52 14.04
CA ALA A 109 19.87 16.90 12.93
C ALA A 109 20.97 17.82 12.41
N VAL A 110 22.15 17.25 12.21
CA VAL A 110 23.30 17.95 11.59
C VAL A 110 23.67 17.27 10.27
N PRO A 111 24.31 17.99 9.31
CA PRO A 111 24.64 17.44 8.00
C PRO A 111 25.47 16.16 8.04
N ASN A 112 26.28 15.96 9.08
CA ASN A 112 27.10 14.76 9.27
C ASN A 112 26.29 13.52 9.73
N ASN A 113 25.01 13.65 10.13
CA ASN A 113 24.18 12.49 10.43
C ASN A 113 23.89 11.64 9.19
N ALA A 114 23.81 12.26 7.99
CA ALA A 114 23.63 11.58 6.72
C ALA A 114 24.34 12.36 5.58
N PRO A 115 25.69 12.29 5.50
CA PRO A 115 26.47 13.12 4.59
C PRO A 115 26.07 12.96 3.12
N ILE A 116 25.75 11.75 2.67
CA ILE A 116 25.32 11.48 1.29
C ILE A 116 24.03 12.24 0.98
N LEU A 117 23.08 12.28 1.91
CA LEU A 117 21.80 12.98 1.71
C LEU A 117 21.97 14.50 1.77
N TYR A 118 22.67 15.00 2.78
CA TYR A 118 22.70 16.44 3.07
C TYR A 118 23.85 17.18 2.39
N LYS A 119 25.03 16.56 2.27
CA LYS A 119 26.24 17.24 1.73
C LYS A 119 26.48 16.99 0.24
N SER A 120 25.89 15.90 -0.33
CA SER A 120 26.06 15.55 -1.74
C SER A 120 24.98 16.07 -2.68
N GLY A 121 23.94 16.74 -2.17
CA GLY A 121 22.93 17.42 -2.96
C GLY A 121 21.69 16.58 -3.30
N ALA A 122 21.41 15.51 -2.54
CA ALA A 122 20.22 14.68 -2.76
C ALA A 122 18.89 15.44 -2.60
N PHE A 123 18.89 16.54 -1.84
CA PHE A 123 17.74 17.44 -1.66
C PHE A 123 17.84 18.72 -2.53
N ASN A 124 18.57 18.68 -3.63
CA ASN A 124 18.89 19.84 -4.50
C ASN A 124 19.75 20.94 -3.83
N TYR A 125 20.16 20.73 -2.59
CA TYR A 125 21.06 21.60 -1.85
C TYR A 125 22.24 20.82 -1.31
N LYS A 126 23.39 21.49 -1.18
CA LYS A 126 24.59 20.94 -0.55
C LYS A 126 24.82 21.71 0.74
N LEU A 127 24.54 21.10 1.88
CA LEU A 127 24.75 21.69 3.18
C LEU A 127 26.25 21.64 3.58
N LYS A 128 26.70 22.67 4.24
CA LYS A 128 27.98 22.71 4.99
C LYS A 128 27.79 22.09 6.36
N GLU A 129 28.84 21.79 7.07
CA GLU A 129 28.78 21.15 8.40
C GLU A 129 28.01 21.97 9.44
N THR A 130 28.02 23.29 9.27
CA THR A 130 27.40 24.25 10.19
C THR A 130 25.97 24.64 9.82
N ASP A 131 25.46 24.15 8.69
CA ASP A 131 24.11 24.49 8.22
C ASP A 131 23.06 23.74 9.00
N ASP A 132 21.87 24.32 9.15
CA ASP A 132 20.72 23.70 9.79
C ASP A 132 20.00 22.79 8.78
N VAL A 133 19.90 21.51 9.09
CA VAL A 133 19.19 20.53 8.25
C VAL A 133 17.71 20.86 8.15
N ALA A 134 17.11 21.43 9.19
CA ALA A 134 15.68 21.76 9.19
C ALA A 134 15.31 22.79 8.11
N GLU A 135 16.26 23.65 7.69
CA GLU A 135 16.03 24.64 6.63
C GLU A 135 15.66 24.00 5.29
N LEU A 136 16.14 22.78 5.00
CA LEU A 136 15.78 22.04 3.78
C LEU A 136 14.29 21.71 3.67
N PHE A 137 13.57 21.73 4.78
CA PHE A 137 12.22 21.20 4.89
C PHE A 137 11.16 22.26 5.19
N LYS A 138 11.56 23.52 5.30
CA LYS A 138 10.65 24.66 5.49
C LYS A 138 9.73 24.88 4.29
N ASN A 139 8.73 25.74 4.47
CA ASN A 139 7.74 26.11 3.46
C ASN A 139 6.95 24.90 2.92
N LYS A 140 6.66 23.93 3.79
CA LYS A 140 5.93 22.69 3.44
C LYS A 140 6.62 21.84 2.36
N ARG A 141 7.92 22.00 2.18
CA ARG A 141 8.71 21.24 1.21
C ARG A 141 8.80 19.76 1.58
N ALA A 142 8.86 19.43 2.86
CA ALA A 142 8.78 18.07 3.35
C ALA A 142 7.33 17.68 3.68
N THR A 143 7.08 16.36 3.66
CA THR A 143 5.82 15.76 4.09
C THR A 143 6.03 14.87 5.32
N ILE A 144 4.96 14.65 6.05
CA ILE A 144 4.85 13.60 7.06
C ILE A 144 3.50 12.90 6.92
N SER A 145 3.43 11.60 7.18
CA SER A 145 2.24 10.82 6.83
C SER A 145 1.54 10.21 8.02
N MET A 146 0.21 10.32 7.99
CA MET A 146 -0.74 9.59 8.80
C MET A 146 -1.08 8.28 8.09
N GLY A 147 -0.68 7.14 8.63
CA GLY A 147 -0.96 5.84 8.05
C GLY A 147 -2.19 5.17 8.67
N TYR A 148 -2.74 4.19 7.97
CA TYR A 148 -3.79 3.31 8.49
C TYR A 148 -3.70 1.91 7.90
N ILE A 149 -4.23 0.92 8.62
CA ILE A 149 -4.32 -0.49 8.21
C ILE A 149 -5.66 -1.05 8.65
N GLY A 150 -6.18 -2.02 7.90
CA GLY A 150 -7.24 -2.92 8.34
C GLY A 150 -8.64 -2.32 8.27
N LEU A 151 -8.99 -1.57 7.22
CA LEU A 151 -10.38 -1.13 7.03
C LEU A 151 -11.34 -2.33 6.92
N TYR A 152 -10.89 -3.45 6.33
CA TYR A 152 -11.70 -4.67 6.27
C TYR A 152 -12.10 -5.15 7.66
N GLU A 153 -11.13 -5.39 8.54
CA GLU A 153 -11.39 -5.89 9.89
C GLU A 153 -12.18 -4.88 10.72
N THR A 154 -11.90 -3.59 10.54
CA THR A 154 -12.62 -2.51 11.23
C THR A 154 -14.10 -2.55 10.90
N ALA A 155 -14.47 -2.60 9.64
CA ALA A 155 -15.87 -2.67 9.22
C ALA A 155 -16.50 -4.04 9.56
N THR A 156 -15.72 -5.13 9.53
CA THR A 156 -16.20 -6.46 9.92
C THR A 156 -16.72 -6.51 11.35
N VAL A 157 -16.15 -5.73 12.28
CA VAL A 157 -16.66 -5.64 13.67
C VAL A 157 -18.09 -5.13 13.73
N PHE A 158 -18.50 -4.23 12.83
CA PHE A 158 -19.80 -3.57 12.85
C PHE A 158 -20.83 -4.19 11.90
N TYR A 159 -20.37 -4.70 10.75
CA TYR A 159 -21.24 -5.10 9.64
C TYR A 159 -21.08 -6.57 9.23
N GLY A 160 -20.15 -7.31 9.87
CA GLY A 160 -19.86 -8.71 9.49
C GLY A 160 -18.90 -8.84 8.30
N PRO A 161 -18.49 -10.07 7.94
CA PRO A 161 -17.37 -10.31 7.01
C PRO A 161 -17.67 -10.04 5.54
N ASP A 162 -18.94 -9.87 5.14
CA ASP A 162 -19.35 -9.65 3.74
C ASP A 162 -19.76 -8.18 3.48
N TRP A 163 -19.28 -7.27 4.31
CA TRP A 163 -19.64 -5.86 4.29
C TRP A 163 -19.24 -5.12 3.00
N GLU A 164 -18.28 -5.61 2.23
CA GLU A 164 -17.83 -4.94 1.02
C GLU A 164 -18.93 -4.80 -0.04
N THR A 165 -20.00 -5.59 0.05
CA THR A 165 -21.20 -5.47 -0.79
C THR A 165 -22.21 -4.45 -0.25
N SER A 166 -22.02 -3.94 0.98
CA SER A 166 -22.89 -2.96 1.64
C SER A 166 -22.42 -1.53 1.36
N GLN A 167 -23.30 -0.70 0.79
CA GLN A 167 -23.02 0.72 0.59
C GLN A 167 -22.87 1.48 1.92
N GLU A 168 -23.63 1.10 2.94
CA GLU A 168 -23.56 1.71 4.27
C GLU A 168 -22.20 1.42 4.93
N ALA A 169 -21.75 0.17 4.90
CA ALA A 169 -20.46 -0.22 5.45
C ALA A 169 -19.29 0.43 4.68
N LYS A 170 -19.38 0.50 3.34
CA LYS A 170 -18.40 1.24 2.54
C LYS A 170 -18.38 2.73 2.91
N ALA A 171 -19.56 3.36 3.08
CA ALA A 171 -19.65 4.75 3.50
C ALA A 171 -18.99 4.99 4.87
N PHE A 172 -19.16 4.08 5.83
CA PHE A 172 -18.46 4.13 7.11
C PHE A 172 -16.93 4.10 6.95
N THR A 173 -16.39 3.22 6.12
CA THR A 173 -14.94 3.16 5.88
C THR A 173 -14.41 4.43 5.21
N LEU A 174 -15.16 5.01 4.30
CA LEU A 174 -14.81 6.29 3.68
C LEU A 174 -14.91 7.45 4.67
N GLU A 175 -15.87 7.42 5.62
CA GLU A 175 -16.00 8.44 6.67
C GLU A 175 -14.78 8.45 7.60
N ILE A 176 -14.21 7.29 7.92
CA ILE A 176 -12.94 7.21 8.67
C ILE A 176 -11.85 8.01 7.94
N LEU A 177 -11.68 7.79 6.63
CA LEU A 177 -10.65 8.49 5.86
C LEU A 177 -10.97 9.98 5.68
N LYS A 178 -12.23 10.33 5.56
CA LYS A 178 -12.68 11.73 5.49
C LYS A 178 -12.39 12.48 6.79
N GLU A 179 -12.61 11.86 7.95
CA GLU A 179 -12.21 12.43 9.22
C GLU A 179 -10.68 12.58 9.33
N MET A 180 -9.91 11.56 8.93
CA MET A 180 -8.46 11.69 8.84
C MET A 180 -8.06 12.87 7.92
N LYS A 181 -8.75 13.04 6.78
CA LYS A 181 -8.51 14.14 5.83
C LYS A 181 -8.78 15.51 6.45
N ARG A 182 -9.82 15.63 7.29
CA ARG A 182 -10.12 16.86 8.03
C ARG A 182 -8.95 17.25 8.95
N TYR A 183 -8.39 16.30 9.70
CA TYR A 183 -7.22 16.54 10.53
C TYR A 183 -5.95 16.83 9.73
N GLN A 184 -5.75 16.11 8.63
CA GLN A 184 -4.63 16.35 7.71
C GLN A 184 -4.63 17.78 7.19
N THR A 185 -5.78 18.29 6.75
CA THR A 185 -5.93 19.67 6.28
C THR A 185 -5.62 20.66 7.41
N LYS A 186 -6.27 20.50 8.57
CA LYS A 186 -6.05 21.34 9.75
C LYS A 186 -4.56 21.41 10.14
N TRP A 187 -3.87 20.28 10.21
CA TRP A 187 -2.47 20.27 10.61
C TRP A 187 -1.53 20.84 9.53
N THR A 188 -1.85 20.62 8.25
CA THR A 188 -1.10 21.25 7.15
C THR A 188 -1.22 22.78 7.17
N GLU A 189 -2.34 23.33 7.64
CA GLU A 189 -2.52 24.77 7.83
C GLU A 189 -1.76 25.30 9.05
N LEU A 190 -1.72 24.52 10.14
CA LEU A 190 -1.10 24.92 11.41
C LEU A 190 0.42 24.83 11.41
N TYR A 191 1.00 23.92 10.63
CA TYR A 191 2.44 23.64 10.67
C TYR A 191 3.10 23.90 9.32
N ASP A 192 4.41 24.20 9.36
CA ASP A 192 5.23 24.41 8.16
C ASP A 192 5.71 23.06 7.53
N ILE A 193 4.88 22.03 7.63
CA ILE A 193 5.10 20.70 7.06
C ILE A 193 3.80 20.28 6.40
N TRP A 194 3.89 19.57 5.28
CA TRP A 194 2.72 18.99 4.63
C TRP A 194 2.36 17.66 5.27
N PHE A 195 1.17 17.58 5.85
CA PHE A 195 0.62 16.29 6.31
C PHE A 195 -0.06 15.58 5.15
N SER A 196 0.08 14.25 5.08
CA SER A 196 -0.58 13.44 4.07
C SER A 196 -1.18 12.17 4.69
N ILE A 197 -2.18 11.57 4.03
CA ILE A 197 -2.72 10.29 4.44
C ILE A 197 -2.13 9.20 3.55
N TYR A 198 -1.60 8.16 4.17
CA TYR A 198 -0.87 7.09 3.54
C TYR A 198 -1.55 5.75 3.79
N SER A 199 -1.99 5.10 2.71
CA SER A 199 -2.46 3.72 2.76
C SER A 199 -1.28 2.80 3.02
N THR A 200 -1.00 2.56 4.31
CA THR A 200 0.24 1.91 4.76
C THR A 200 0.42 0.55 4.10
N PRO A 201 1.61 0.26 3.54
CA PRO A 201 1.90 -1.04 2.95
C PRO A 201 1.77 -2.17 3.97
N SER A 202 1.23 -3.28 3.53
CA SER A 202 1.19 -4.51 4.30
C SER A 202 2.57 -5.17 4.37
N GLU A 203 3.41 -4.67 5.23
CA GLU A 203 4.67 -5.32 5.57
C GLU A 203 4.56 -6.01 6.93
N SER A 204 5.37 -5.62 7.89
CA SER A 204 5.35 -6.20 9.23
C SER A 204 4.15 -5.76 10.09
N LEU A 205 3.54 -4.60 9.79
CA LEU A 205 2.47 -4.05 10.65
C LEU A 205 1.18 -4.86 10.61
N THR A 206 0.81 -5.41 9.46
CA THR A 206 -0.39 -6.24 9.33
C THR A 206 -0.29 -7.52 10.16
N ASP A 207 0.88 -8.14 10.23
CA ASP A 207 1.19 -9.26 11.11
C ASP A 207 1.24 -8.81 12.58
N ARG A 208 2.05 -7.79 12.87
CA ARG A 208 2.30 -7.37 14.25
C ARG A 208 1.03 -6.86 14.95
N PHE A 209 0.22 -6.05 14.27
CA PHE A 209 -1.03 -5.54 14.84
C PHE A 209 -2.03 -6.66 15.08
N CYS A 210 -2.22 -7.55 14.10
CA CYS A 210 -3.10 -8.70 14.24
C CYS A 210 -2.68 -9.60 15.41
N ARG A 211 -1.40 -9.94 15.51
CA ARG A 211 -0.88 -10.78 16.59
C ARG A 211 -1.08 -10.15 17.98
N LEU A 212 -0.76 -8.86 18.14
CA LEU A 212 -0.97 -8.14 19.39
C LEU A 212 -2.45 -8.01 19.76
N ASP A 213 -3.34 -7.93 18.76
CA ASP A 213 -4.78 -7.88 19.00
C ASP A 213 -5.32 -9.26 19.32
N GLN A 214 -4.81 -10.31 18.69
CA GLN A 214 -5.11 -11.71 19.02
C GLN A 214 -4.68 -12.07 20.46
N GLU A 215 -3.51 -11.62 20.90
CA GLU A 215 -3.03 -11.78 22.29
C GLU A 215 -3.97 -11.09 23.29
N ARG A 216 -4.56 -9.94 22.92
CA ARG A 216 -5.42 -9.14 23.81
C ARG A 216 -6.88 -9.54 23.79
N PHE A 217 -7.44 -9.88 22.65
CA PHE A 217 -8.87 -10.10 22.43
C PHE A 217 -9.23 -11.56 22.10
N GLY A 218 -8.22 -12.43 21.91
CA GLY A 218 -8.40 -13.80 21.46
C GLY A 218 -8.60 -13.94 19.95
N ASP A 219 -8.97 -15.17 19.55
CA ASP A 219 -9.31 -15.50 18.18
C ASP A 219 -10.72 -15.04 17.84
N ILE A 220 -10.82 -14.01 17.02
CA ILE A 220 -12.10 -13.48 16.54
C ILE A 220 -12.19 -13.80 15.05
N LYS A 221 -13.26 -14.53 14.68
CA LYS A 221 -13.49 -15.01 13.32
C LYS A 221 -13.46 -13.86 12.31
N ASP A 222 -12.76 -14.07 11.20
CA ASP A 222 -12.56 -13.14 10.10
C ASP A 222 -11.79 -11.83 10.46
N ILE A 223 -11.35 -11.68 11.69
CA ILE A 223 -10.61 -10.52 12.19
C ILE A 223 -9.20 -10.94 12.60
N THR A 224 -9.02 -11.55 13.78
CA THR A 224 -7.70 -11.90 14.33
C THR A 224 -7.27 -13.34 14.01
N ASP A 225 -8.21 -14.25 13.77
CA ASP A 225 -7.96 -15.67 13.49
C ASP A 225 -7.15 -15.92 12.19
N LYS A 226 -7.18 -14.98 11.27
CA LYS A 226 -6.41 -15.05 10.01
C LYS A 226 -4.90 -14.96 10.25
N GLY A 227 -4.47 -14.35 11.38
CA GLY A 227 -3.07 -14.08 11.70
C GLY A 227 -2.44 -12.96 10.87
N TYR A 228 -3.26 -12.14 10.21
CA TYR A 228 -2.88 -10.90 9.51
C TYR A 228 -4.08 -9.98 9.37
N TYR A 229 -3.82 -8.67 9.23
CA TYR A 229 -4.80 -7.68 8.82
C TYR A 229 -4.67 -7.34 7.35
N GLN A 230 -5.78 -6.95 6.72
CA GLN A 230 -5.78 -6.51 5.34
C GLN A 230 -4.96 -5.23 5.14
N ASN A 231 -4.39 -5.14 3.96
CA ASN A 231 -3.63 -4.00 3.52
C ASN A 231 -4.56 -2.80 3.32
N SER A 232 -4.42 -1.81 4.20
CA SER A 232 -5.12 -0.51 4.11
C SER A 232 -6.60 -0.60 3.70
N PHE A 233 -6.94 -0.24 2.45
CA PHE A 233 -8.31 -0.19 1.90
C PHE A 233 -8.65 -1.36 0.98
N HIS A 234 -7.75 -2.31 0.78
CA HIS A 234 -7.93 -3.36 -0.22
C HIS A 234 -9.09 -4.29 0.13
N TYR A 235 -9.78 -4.74 -0.91
CA TYR A 235 -10.77 -5.82 -0.83
C TYR A 235 -10.13 -7.06 -0.19
N ASP A 236 -10.90 -7.83 0.60
CA ASP A 236 -10.35 -9.02 1.26
C ASP A 236 -9.79 -10.00 0.22
N VAL A 237 -8.51 -10.36 0.37
CA VAL A 237 -7.79 -11.23 -0.57
C VAL A 237 -8.37 -12.63 -0.72
N ARG A 238 -9.25 -13.05 0.23
CA ARG A 238 -9.93 -14.34 0.25
C ARG A 238 -11.20 -14.39 -0.61
N LYS A 239 -11.68 -13.23 -1.07
CA LYS A 239 -12.95 -13.12 -1.79
C LYS A 239 -12.78 -13.39 -3.28
N ASP A 240 -13.73 -14.16 -3.85
CA ASP A 240 -13.83 -14.41 -5.30
C ASP A 240 -14.58 -13.24 -5.96
N VAL A 241 -13.82 -12.26 -6.42
CA VAL A 241 -14.32 -11.08 -7.14
C VAL A 241 -13.55 -10.91 -8.44
N THR A 242 -14.17 -10.28 -9.44
CA THR A 242 -13.48 -9.94 -10.69
C THR A 242 -12.54 -8.75 -10.48
N PRO A 243 -11.52 -8.56 -11.35
CA PRO A 243 -10.69 -7.36 -11.32
C PRO A 243 -11.51 -6.07 -11.42
N PHE A 244 -12.59 -6.09 -12.18
CA PHE A 244 -13.47 -4.95 -12.42
C PHE A 244 -14.22 -4.55 -11.15
N GLU A 245 -14.87 -5.50 -10.48
CA GLU A 245 -15.58 -5.28 -9.21
C GLU A 245 -14.62 -4.78 -8.12
N LYS A 246 -13.43 -5.39 -8.03
CA LYS A 246 -12.40 -4.96 -7.08
C LYS A 246 -11.96 -3.52 -7.31
N LEU A 247 -11.69 -3.14 -8.55
CA LEU A 247 -11.29 -1.77 -8.90
C LEU A 247 -12.42 -0.77 -8.67
N ASP A 248 -13.66 -1.12 -8.96
CA ASP A 248 -14.83 -0.29 -8.67
C ASP A 248 -15.06 -0.08 -7.17
N PHE A 249 -14.78 -1.08 -6.36
CA PHE A 249 -14.84 -0.95 -4.91
C PHE A 249 -13.74 -0.03 -4.38
N GLU A 250 -12.51 -0.19 -4.85
CA GLU A 250 -11.32 0.46 -4.30
C GLU A 250 -11.08 1.90 -4.82
N LYS A 251 -11.68 2.29 -5.94
CA LYS A 251 -11.38 3.55 -6.65
C LYS A 251 -11.57 4.84 -5.85
N ASP A 252 -12.43 4.83 -4.82
CA ASP A 252 -12.80 6.02 -4.07
C ASP A 252 -11.81 6.39 -2.95
N TYR A 253 -11.06 5.41 -2.44
CA TYR A 253 -10.18 5.59 -1.28
C TYR A 253 -8.98 6.53 -1.53
N PRO A 254 -8.31 6.53 -2.70
CA PRO A 254 -7.18 7.40 -2.98
C PRO A 254 -7.49 8.90 -2.93
N TYR A 255 -8.73 9.30 -3.14
CA TYR A 255 -9.14 10.72 -3.04
C TYR A 255 -8.97 11.28 -1.61
N TYR A 256 -9.09 10.42 -0.62
CA TYR A 256 -8.83 10.78 0.79
C TYR A 256 -7.39 10.48 1.18
N ALA A 257 -6.82 9.39 0.70
CA ALA A 257 -5.49 8.89 1.06
C ALA A 257 -4.46 9.10 -0.06
N SER A 258 -4.38 10.31 -0.61
CA SER A 258 -3.52 10.66 -1.74
C SER A 258 -2.00 10.64 -1.44
N GLY A 259 -1.59 10.54 -0.18
CA GLY A 259 -0.17 10.45 0.20
C GLY A 259 0.49 9.11 -0.09
N GLY A 260 -0.28 8.10 -0.47
CA GLY A 260 0.25 6.81 -0.90
C GLY A 260 -0.83 5.76 -1.08
N PHE A 261 -0.88 5.18 -2.27
CA PHE A 261 -1.82 4.12 -2.64
C PHE A 261 -1.28 3.30 -3.83
N ILE A 262 -1.76 2.08 -3.96
CA ILE A 262 -1.61 1.21 -5.13
C ILE A 262 -2.75 0.19 -5.10
N HIS A 263 -3.25 -0.19 -6.25
CA HIS A 263 -4.24 -1.25 -6.41
C HIS A 263 -3.56 -2.52 -6.93
N TYR A 264 -4.05 -3.67 -6.53
CA TYR A 264 -3.53 -4.96 -7.00
C TYR A 264 -4.65 -5.84 -7.53
N CYS A 265 -4.37 -6.53 -8.63
CA CYS A 265 -5.20 -7.62 -9.09
C CYS A 265 -4.37 -8.91 -9.22
N GLU A 266 -4.92 -10.02 -8.72
CA GLU A 266 -4.31 -11.34 -8.79
C GLU A 266 -4.81 -12.06 -10.03
N TYR A 267 -3.91 -12.52 -10.88
CA TYR A 267 -4.23 -13.17 -12.15
C TYR A 267 -3.70 -14.59 -12.20
N PRO A 268 -4.31 -15.49 -13.00
CA PRO A 268 -3.67 -16.71 -13.43
C PRO A 268 -2.51 -16.39 -14.40
N LYS A 269 -1.82 -17.40 -14.89
CA LYS A 269 -0.80 -17.24 -15.93
C LYS A 269 -1.46 -16.72 -17.22
N LEU A 270 -1.06 -15.54 -17.71
CA LEU A 270 -1.67 -14.83 -18.84
C LEU A 270 -0.74 -14.66 -20.05
N GLN A 271 0.39 -15.38 -20.11
CA GLN A 271 1.36 -15.26 -21.21
C GLN A 271 0.75 -15.51 -22.61
N HIS A 272 -0.29 -16.34 -22.68
CA HIS A 272 -1.00 -16.68 -23.93
C HIS A 272 -2.33 -15.94 -24.08
N ASN A 273 -2.71 -15.08 -23.14
CA ASN A 273 -3.94 -14.29 -23.19
C ASN A 273 -3.71 -12.84 -22.77
N LEU A 274 -2.88 -12.14 -23.55
CA LEU A 274 -2.58 -10.72 -23.29
C LEU A 274 -3.82 -9.83 -23.37
N LYS A 275 -4.82 -10.20 -24.20
CA LYS A 275 -6.06 -9.43 -24.35
C LYS A 275 -6.86 -9.35 -23.04
N ALA A 276 -6.83 -10.41 -22.22
CA ALA A 276 -7.49 -10.40 -20.93
C ALA A 276 -6.85 -9.40 -19.96
N LEU A 277 -5.51 -9.34 -19.92
CA LEU A 277 -4.79 -8.35 -19.12
C LEU A 277 -5.00 -6.94 -19.66
N GLU A 278 -4.96 -6.77 -21.01
CA GLU A 278 -5.21 -5.50 -21.66
C GLU A 278 -6.57 -4.93 -21.33
N ALA A 279 -7.63 -5.76 -21.33
CA ALA A 279 -8.97 -5.32 -20.97
C ALA A 279 -9.05 -4.77 -19.55
N VAL A 280 -8.33 -5.35 -18.59
CA VAL A 280 -8.27 -4.82 -17.23
C VAL A 280 -7.46 -3.52 -17.16
N TRP A 281 -6.35 -3.41 -17.88
CA TRP A 281 -5.57 -2.18 -17.93
C TRP A 281 -6.39 -1.03 -18.55
N ASP A 282 -7.11 -1.30 -19.64
CA ASP A 282 -7.99 -0.31 -20.26
C ASP A 282 -9.13 0.13 -19.33
N TYR A 283 -9.74 -0.82 -18.63
CA TYR A 283 -10.76 -0.51 -17.64
C TYR A 283 -10.22 0.31 -16.48
N SER A 284 -8.99 0.04 -16.05
CA SER A 284 -8.39 0.73 -14.92
C SER A 284 -8.08 2.20 -15.19
N TYR A 285 -7.99 2.62 -16.46
CA TYR A 285 -7.45 3.92 -16.86
C TYR A 285 -8.18 5.10 -16.22
N ASP A 286 -9.51 5.05 -16.20
CA ASP A 286 -10.38 6.09 -15.63
C ASP A 286 -10.85 5.77 -14.19
N LYS A 287 -10.42 4.66 -13.61
CA LYS A 287 -10.83 4.20 -12.28
C LYS A 287 -9.77 4.46 -11.21
N VAL A 288 -8.54 4.05 -11.48
CA VAL A 288 -7.47 4.07 -10.47
C VAL A 288 -6.18 4.68 -11.02
N GLY A 289 -5.45 5.40 -10.17
CA GLY A 289 -4.21 6.08 -10.59
C GLY A 289 -3.00 5.16 -10.70
N TYR A 290 -2.94 4.08 -9.89
CA TYR A 290 -1.77 3.21 -9.83
C TYR A 290 -2.19 1.76 -9.66
N LEU A 291 -1.85 0.90 -10.64
CA LEU A 291 -2.22 -0.51 -10.68
C LEU A 291 -0.99 -1.41 -10.77
N GLY A 292 -0.86 -2.34 -9.83
CA GLY A 292 0.09 -3.44 -9.85
C GLY A 292 -0.57 -4.74 -10.38
N THR A 293 0.16 -5.44 -11.22
CA THR A 293 -0.29 -6.70 -11.84
C THR A 293 0.40 -7.89 -11.16
N ASN A 294 -0.36 -8.77 -10.49
CA ASN A 294 0.17 -9.94 -9.82
C ASN A 294 -0.10 -11.19 -10.66
N ILE A 295 0.93 -11.70 -11.31
CA ILE A 295 0.88 -12.89 -12.16
C ILE A 295 1.89 -13.90 -11.62
N PRO A 296 1.58 -15.22 -11.62
CA PRO A 296 2.53 -16.26 -11.23
C PRO A 296 3.77 -16.27 -12.13
N ILE A 297 4.95 -16.14 -11.52
CA ILE A 297 6.25 -16.16 -12.19
C ILE A 297 7.28 -17.02 -11.44
N ASP A 298 6.82 -17.93 -10.59
CA ASP A 298 7.72 -18.83 -9.88
C ASP A 298 8.36 -19.83 -10.87
N HIS A 299 9.62 -20.22 -10.62
CA HIS A 299 10.37 -21.11 -11.48
C HIS A 299 11.02 -22.26 -10.69
N CYS A 300 11.00 -23.46 -11.27
CA CYS A 300 11.68 -24.64 -10.75
C CYS A 300 12.85 -25.03 -11.67
N TYR A 301 14.06 -24.93 -11.18
CA TYR A 301 15.27 -25.31 -11.93
C TYR A 301 15.48 -26.81 -12.09
N GLU A 302 14.71 -27.67 -11.39
CA GLU A 302 14.83 -29.12 -11.51
C GLU A 302 13.93 -29.70 -12.62
N CYS A 303 12.76 -29.10 -12.85
CA CYS A 303 11.80 -29.61 -13.84
C CYS A 303 11.34 -28.58 -14.87
N ASP A 304 11.96 -27.39 -14.87
CA ASP A 304 11.69 -26.26 -15.77
C ASP A 304 10.22 -25.77 -15.75
N TYR A 305 9.54 -25.99 -14.61
CA TYR A 305 8.17 -25.49 -14.43
C TYR A 305 8.17 -23.99 -14.17
N ASP A 306 7.38 -23.25 -14.96
CA ASP A 306 7.07 -21.85 -14.75
C ASP A 306 5.60 -21.66 -14.39
N GLY A 307 5.31 -21.05 -13.26
CA GLY A 307 3.91 -20.81 -12.90
C GLY A 307 3.68 -20.45 -11.44
N ASP A 308 2.55 -20.87 -10.88
CA ASP A 308 2.18 -20.64 -9.50
C ASP A 308 2.59 -21.84 -8.65
N PHE A 309 3.46 -21.62 -7.67
CA PHE A 309 3.84 -22.66 -6.72
C PHE A 309 2.77 -22.82 -5.65
N GLU A 310 2.57 -24.09 -5.25
CA GLU A 310 1.67 -24.40 -4.16
C GLU A 310 2.20 -23.86 -2.84
N ALA A 311 1.37 -23.09 -2.14
CA ALA A 311 1.69 -22.62 -0.81
C ALA A 311 1.59 -23.76 0.20
N THR A 312 2.59 -23.85 1.12
CA THR A 312 2.63 -24.78 2.23
C THR A 312 2.82 -24.01 3.53
N GLU A 313 2.66 -24.66 4.68
CA GLU A 313 2.93 -24.02 5.98
C GLU A 313 4.37 -23.52 6.12
N LYS A 314 5.32 -24.15 5.43
CA LYS A 314 6.75 -23.82 5.53
C LYS A 314 7.30 -23.00 4.37
N GLY A 315 6.50 -22.77 3.34
CA GLY A 315 6.95 -22.06 2.14
C GLY A 315 6.12 -22.39 0.91
N PHE A 316 6.81 -22.69 -0.17
CA PHE A 316 6.20 -22.99 -1.47
C PHE A 316 6.88 -24.21 -2.09
N LYS A 317 6.12 -25.02 -2.79
CA LYS A 317 6.63 -26.17 -3.55
C LYS A 317 6.17 -26.15 -5.02
N CYS A 318 6.99 -26.67 -5.89
CA CYS A 318 6.67 -26.83 -7.30
C CYS A 318 5.52 -27.82 -7.46
N PRO A 319 4.39 -27.46 -8.15
CA PRO A 319 3.27 -28.39 -8.34
C PRO A 319 3.60 -29.52 -9.29
N ASN A 320 4.62 -29.39 -10.14
CA ASN A 320 4.99 -30.43 -11.12
C ASN A 320 5.85 -31.55 -10.53
N CYS A 321 6.89 -31.22 -9.74
CA CYS A 321 7.83 -32.22 -9.21
C CYS A 321 7.90 -32.26 -7.68
N GLY A 322 7.20 -31.36 -6.98
CA GLY A 322 7.23 -31.29 -5.52
C GLY A 322 8.47 -30.64 -4.93
N ASN A 323 9.38 -30.10 -5.77
CA ASN A 323 10.61 -29.46 -5.31
C ASN A 323 10.30 -28.21 -4.45
N ASP A 324 10.85 -28.15 -3.25
CA ASP A 324 10.74 -27.04 -2.29
C ASP A 324 12.12 -26.52 -1.83
N ASN A 325 13.19 -27.01 -2.48
CA ASN A 325 14.56 -26.62 -2.14
C ASN A 325 14.84 -25.17 -2.55
N PRO A 326 15.10 -24.26 -1.60
CA PRO A 326 15.29 -22.83 -1.87
C PRO A 326 16.51 -22.50 -2.76
N LYS A 327 17.37 -23.46 -3.04
CA LYS A 327 18.51 -23.30 -3.95
C LYS A 327 18.18 -23.63 -5.41
N THR A 328 17.11 -24.38 -5.64
CA THR A 328 16.70 -24.85 -6.97
C THR A 328 15.26 -24.44 -7.32
N VAL A 329 14.66 -23.55 -6.51
CA VAL A 329 13.40 -22.87 -6.84
C VAL A 329 13.58 -21.36 -6.71
N ASP A 330 12.91 -20.62 -7.61
CA ASP A 330 12.77 -19.18 -7.51
C ASP A 330 11.29 -18.83 -7.29
N VAL A 331 10.97 -18.37 -6.08
CA VAL A 331 9.61 -18.01 -5.69
C VAL A 331 9.49 -16.50 -5.58
N VAL A 332 8.69 -15.92 -6.45
CA VAL A 332 8.52 -14.47 -6.53
C VAL A 332 7.07 -14.10 -6.32
N LYS A 333 6.80 -13.41 -5.23
CA LYS A 333 5.46 -12.87 -4.90
C LYS A 333 5.54 -11.38 -4.65
N ARG A 334 4.46 -10.67 -4.97
CA ARG A 334 4.34 -9.28 -4.54
C ARG A 334 3.99 -9.24 -3.05
N THR A 335 4.85 -8.65 -2.24
CA THR A 335 4.64 -8.55 -0.80
C THR A 335 3.96 -7.25 -0.38
N CYS A 336 4.31 -6.15 -1.05
CA CYS A 336 3.60 -4.87 -1.00
C CYS A 336 3.78 -4.16 -2.35
N GLY A 337 4.59 -3.15 -2.49
CA GLY A 337 4.97 -2.60 -3.79
C GLY A 337 6.16 -3.33 -4.43
N TYR A 338 6.94 -4.06 -3.66
CA TYR A 338 8.11 -4.80 -4.15
C TYR A 338 7.81 -6.31 -4.31
N LEU A 339 8.65 -6.95 -5.13
CA LEU A 339 8.62 -8.38 -5.40
C LEU A 339 9.67 -9.10 -4.54
N GLY A 340 9.41 -10.33 -4.16
CA GLY A 340 10.35 -11.17 -3.44
C GLY A 340 9.74 -12.44 -2.87
N ASN A 341 10.58 -13.28 -2.30
CA ASN A 341 10.14 -14.48 -1.59
C ASN A 341 9.71 -14.10 -0.16
N PRO A 342 8.42 -14.25 0.21
CA PRO A 342 7.93 -13.83 1.52
C PRO A 342 8.49 -14.66 2.67
N VAL A 343 8.95 -15.89 2.42
CA VAL A 343 9.49 -16.80 3.44
C VAL A 343 10.92 -16.43 3.85
N GLN A 344 11.64 -15.74 2.97
CA GLN A 344 13.01 -15.30 3.26
C GLN A 344 13.06 -14.07 4.20
N ARG A 345 11.92 -13.51 4.56
CA ARG A 345 11.82 -12.37 5.49
C ARG A 345 11.26 -12.83 6.83
N PRO A 346 12.11 -13.03 7.86
CA PRO A 346 11.72 -13.70 9.12
C PRO A 346 10.68 -12.92 9.95
N VAL A 347 10.50 -11.63 9.70
CA VAL A 347 9.56 -10.78 10.46
C VAL A 347 8.13 -10.81 9.96
N ILE A 348 7.82 -11.57 8.89
CA ILE A 348 6.55 -11.44 8.16
C ILE A 348 5.80 -12.78 8.07
N LYS A 349 5.55 -13.46 9.19
CA LYS A 349 4.77 -14.71 9.21
C LYS A 349 3.33 -14.51 8.69
N GLY A 350 2.63 -13.46 9.15
CA GLY A 350 1.29 -13.15 8.69
C GLY A 350 1.25 -12.76 7.21
N ARG A 351 2.36 -12.27 6.65
CA ARG A 351 2.46 -11.98 5.22
C ARG A 351 2.42 -13.26 4.38
N HIS A 352 3.09 -14.30 4.82
CA HIS A 352 2.99 -15.62 4.18
C HIS A 352 1.54 -16.11 4.17
N LYS A 353 0.86 -16.07 5.33
CA LYS A 353 -0.57 -16.44 5.44
C LYS A 353 -1.46 -15.65 4.49
N GLU A 354 -1.24 -14.33 4.39
CA GLU A 354 -2.02 -13.47 3.50
C GLU A 354 -1.79 -13.86 2.03
N ILE A 355 -0.55 -14.07 1.59
CA ILE A 355 -0.24 -14.47 0.22
C ILE A 355 -0.83 -15.84 -0.11
N CYS A 356 -0.77 -16.80 0.83
CA CYS A 356 -1.39 -18.12 0.66
C CYS A 356 -2.92 -18.05 0.57
N ALA A 357 -3.55 -17.04 1.18
CA ALA A 357 -4.99 -16.86 1.18
C ALA A 357 -5.54 -16.15 -0.07
N ARG A 358 -4.67 -15.60 -0.93
CA ARG A 358 -5.09 -14.82 -2.11
C ARG A 358 -5.86 -15.67 -3.11
N VAL A 359 -7.03 -15.18 -3.49
CA VAL A 359 -7.84 -15.76 -4.57
C VAL A 359 -7.54 -15.01 -5.88
N LYS A 360 -7.48 -15.74 -7.00
CA LYS A 360 -7.31 -15.14 -8.32
C LYS A 360 -8.60 -14.45 -8.74
N HIS A 361 -8.48 -13.19 -9.16
CA HIS A 361 -9.62 -12.38 -9.61
C HIS A 361 -10.06 -12.72 -11.05
N MET A 362 -9.33 -13.57 -11.74
CA MET A 362 -9.66 -14.06 -13.06
C MET A 362 -9.44 -15.58 -13.09
N LYS A 363 -10.39 -16.32 -13.63
CA LYS A 363 -10.27 -17.78 -13.78
C LYS A 363 -9.42 -18.10 -15.01
N ALA A 364 -8.53 -19.09 -14.87
CA ALA A 364 -7.85 -19.64 -16.03
C ALA A 364 -8.89 -20.28 -16.97
N PRO A 365 -8.68 -20.24 -18.30
CA PRO A 365 -9.48 -21.06 -19.20
C PRO A 365 -9.46 -22.51 -18.73
N LYS A 366 -10.62 -23.17 -18.72
CA LYS A 366 -10.63 -24.63 -18.51
C LYS A 366 -9.99 -25.25 -19.75
N GLU A 367 -8.89 -25.99 -19.57
CA GLU A 367 -8.28 -26.80 -20.63
C GLU A 367 -9.25 -27.87 -21.12
#